data_19c35e12eb21c4c1b5f10637e50addd8
#
_entry.id   19c35e12eb21c4c1b5f10637e50addd8
#
_cell.length_a   1.000
_cell.length_b   1.000
_cell.length_c   1.000
_cell.angle_alpha   90.00
_cell.angle_beta   90.00
_cell.angle_gamma   90.00
#
_symmetry.space_group_name_H-M   'P 1'
#
loop_
_entity.id
_entity.type
_entity.pdbx_description
1 polymer ?
#
loop_
_entity_poly.entity_id
_entity_poly.type
_entity_poly.pdbx_seq_one_letter_code
_entity_poly.pdbx_strand_id
1 'polypeptide(L)'
;LSKRLEPDNGLFVIVRDTLFIIEIKFQHVSGSVDEKLQTCDFKRKQYTKLVHALGWRVEYVYVLSDWYKNPRYRDTLDYILCMNCHYRFNTIPLTWLGLPSDNP
;
A
#
# COMPACT_ATOMS: atom_id res chain seq x y z
N LEU A 1 -17.87 -10.64 -3.50
CA LEU A 1 -17.66 -9.39 -4.21
C LEU A 1 -16.53 -8.58 -3.64
N SER A 2 -16.60 -8.30 -2.35
CA SER A 2 -15.55 -7.55 -1.67
C SER A 2 -14.22 -8.31 -1.66
N LYS A 3 -14.25 -9.62 -1.70
CA LYS A 3 -13.04 -10.42 -1.66
C LYS A 3 -12.07 -10.13 -2.80
N ARG A 4 -12.60 -9.73 -3.96
CA ARG A 4 -11.73 -9.43 -5.10
C ARG A 4 -10.99 -8.12 -4.95
N LEU A 5 -11.50 -7.24 -4.11
CA LEU A 5 -10.92 -5.91 -3.92
C LEU A 5 -10.10 -5.81 -2.64
N GLU A 6 -10.23 -6.80 -1.75
CA GLU A 6 -9.46 -6.79 -0.51
C GLU A 6 -8.00 -7.14 -0.79
N PRO A 7 -7.06 -6.39 -0.23
CA PRO A 7 -5.66 -6.76 -0.34
C PRO A 7 -5.37 -7.99 0.51
N ASP A 8 -4.46 -8.85 0.03
CA ASP A 8 -4.00 -9.98 0.81
C ASP A 8 -3.23 -9.47 2.03
N ASN A 9 -3.56 -9.99 3.21
CA ASN A 9 -2.87 -9.59 4.45
C ASN A 9 -2.82 -8.08 4.60
N GLY A 10 -3.95 -7.43 4.33
CA GLY A 10 -4.00 -5.99 4.34
C GLY A 10 -5.02 -5.43 5.29
N LEU A 11 -4.97 -4.11 5.43
CA LEU A 11 -5.86 -3.35 6.28
C LEU A 11 -6.44 -2.19 5.50
N PHE A 12 -7.67 -1.84 5.83
CA PHE A 12 -8.27 -0.58 5.39
C PHE A 12 -8.35 0.34 6.60
N VAL A 13 -7.80 1.54 6.46
CA VAL A 13 -7.85 2.54 7.51
C VAL A 13 -8.46 3.80 6.93
N ILE A 14 -9.51 4.30 7.56
CA ILE A 14 -10.16 5.53 7.12
C ILE A 14 -9.85 6.63 8.12
N VAL A 15 -9.23 7.71 7.62
CA VAL A 15 -8.95 8.87 8.43
C VAL A 15 -9.51 10.08 7.70
N ARG A 16 -10.52 10.71 8.28
CA ARG A 16 -11.25 11.82 7.67
C ARG A 16 -11.81 11.40 6.31
N ASP A 17 -11.34 12.01 5.23
CA ASP A 17 -11.81 11.73 3.88
C ASP A 17 -10.80 10.94 3.07
N THR A 18 -9.91 10.20 3.71
CA THR A 18 -8.89 9.41 3.04
C THR A 18 -9.00 7.95 3.44
N LEU A 19 -9.03 7.09 2.43
CA LEU A 19 -8.95 5.64 2.61
C LEU A 19 -7.51 5.22 2.40
N PHE A 20 -6.88 4.70 3.44
CA PHE A 20 -5.54 4.12 3.34
C PHE A 20 -5.68 2.62 3.14
N ILE A 21 -5.09 2.11 2.08
CA ILE A 21 -5.05 0.68 1.81
C ILE A 21 -3.64 0.21 2.10
N ILE A 22 -3.50 -0.60 3.14
CA ILE A 22 -2.19 -1.05 3.62
C ILE A 22 -2.07 -2.53 3.32
N GLU A 23 -1.15 -2.87 2.45
CA GLU A 23 -0.94 -4.25 2.04
C GLU A 23 0.42 -4.72 2.55
N ILE A 24 0.42 -5.80 3.34
CA ILE A 24 1.63 -6.29 3.99
C ILE A 24 2.23 -7.42 3.17
N LYS A 25 3.50 -7.27 2.80
CA LYS A 25 4.24 -8.25 2.00
C LYS A 25 5.56 -8.55 2.69
N PHE A 26 5.57 -9.61 3.49
CA PHE A 26 6.75 -10.01 4.25
C PHE A 26 7.38 -11.29 3.72
N GLN A 27 7.13 -11.64 2.48
CA GLN A 27 7.70 -12.84 1.89
C GLN A 27 9.20 -12.71 1.70
N HIS A 28 9.87 -13.85 1.80
CA HIS A 28 11.31 -13.95 1.63
C HIS A 28 11.67 -14.84 0.45
N VAL A 29 10.74 -15.05 -0.47
CA VAL A 29 10.91 -15.90 -1.63
C VAL A 29 10.72 -15.08 -2.88
N SER A 30 11.61 -15.25 -3.84
CA SER A 30 11.47 -14.60 -5.14
C SER A 30 10.33 -15.25 -5.93
N GLY A 31 9.99 -14.67 -7.07
CA GLY A 31 8.97 -15.21 -7.95
C GLY A 31 7.90 -14.19 -8.27
N SER A 32 6.66 -14.61 -8.30
CA SER A 32 5.55 -13.77 -8.72
C SER A 32 5.26 -12.58 -7.80
N VAL A 33 5.94 -12.49 -6.67
CA VAL A 33 5.74 -11.37 -5.75
C VAL A 33 6.08 -10.04 -6.42
N ASP A 34 7.14 -10.00 -7.23
CA ASP A 34 7.53 -8.79 -7.93
C ASP A 34 6.40 -8.28 -8.82
N GLU A 35 5.75 -9.19 -9.53
CA GLU A 35 4.65 -8.84 -10.40
C GLU A 35 3.47 -8.30 -9.59
N LYS A 36 3.22 -8.88 -8.44
CA LYS A 36 2.12 -8.44 -7.58
C LYS A 36 2.34 -7.02 -7.07
N LEU A 37 3.58 -6.65 -6.79
CA LEU A 37 3.88 -5.30 -6.36
C LEU A 37 3.63 -4.28 -7.48
N GLN A 38 3.68 -4.72 -8.72
CA GLN A 38 3.48 -3.84 -9.87
C GLN A 38 2.01 -3.59 -10.19
N THR A 39 1.09 -4.19 -9.44
CA THR A 39 -0.34 -4.00 -9.69
C THR A 39 -0.96 -2.90 -8.84
N CYS A 40 -0.15 -2.16 -8.09
CA CYS A 40 -0.67 -1.17 -7.13
C CYS A 40 -1.48 -0.07 -7.82
N ASP A 41 -1.05 0.39 -8.99
CA ASP A 41 -1.77 1.47 -9.68
C ASP A 41 -3.19 1.04 -10.05
N PHE A 42 -3.34 -0.16 -10.58
CA PHE A 42 -4.65 -0.69 -10.95
C PHE A 42 -5.56 -0.80 -9.72
N LYS A 43 -5.02 -1.36 -8.63
CA LYS A 43 -5.78 -1.51 -7.41
C LYS A 43 -6.18 -0.16 -6.83
N ARG A 44 -5.25 0.79 -6.80
CA ARG A 44 -5.52 2.12 -6.29
C ARG A 44 -6.66 2.79 -7.08
N LYS A 45 -6.62 2.64 -8.39
CA LYS A 45 -7.67 3.22 -9.24
C LYS A 45 -9.02 2.57 -9.00
N GLN A 46 -9.05 1.26 -8.77
CA GLN A 46 -10.31 0.57 -8.46
C GLN A 46 -10.93 1.10 -7.17
N TYR A 47 -10.13 1.25 -6.12
CA TYR A 47 -10.63 1.75 -4.85
C TYR A 47 -11.02 3.22 -4.95
N THR A 48 -10.29 3.99 -5.76
CA THR A 48 -10.66 5.39 -6.00
C THR A 48 -12.06 5.49 -6.60
N LYS A 49 -12.38 4.62 -7.55
CA LYS A 49 -13.73 4.60 -8.12
C LYS A 49 -14.79 4.26 -7.09
N LEU A 50 -14.50 3.31 -6.19
CA LEU A 50 -15.46 2.91 -5.18
C LEU A 50 -15.83 4.03 -4.24
N VAL A 51 -14.87 4.89 -3.87
CA VAL A 51 -15.12 5.95 -2.91
C VAL A 51 -15.32 7.31 -3.57
N HIS A 52 -15.37 7.35 -4.89
CA HIS A 52 -15.50 8.61 -5.63
C HIS A 52 -16.75 9.39 -5.23
N ALA A 53 -17.87 8.70 -5.07
CA ALA A 53 -19.12 9.34 -4.72
C ALA A 53 -19.07 10.01 -3.34
N LEU A 54 -18.15 9.57 -2.48
CA LEU A 54 -17.96 10.15 -1.16
C LEU A 54 -16.98 11.33 -1.18
N GLY A 55 -16.32 11.55 -2.30
CA GLY A 55 -15.30 12.59 -2.39
C GLY A 55 -14.03 12.25 -1.65
N TRP A 56 -13.82 10.98 -1.36
CA TRP A 56 -12.65 10.54 -0.59
C TRP A 56 -11.44 10.35 -1.48
N ARG A 57 -10.27 10.47 -0.84
CA ARG A 57 -8.99 10.17 -1.47
C ARG A 57 -8.58 8.75 -1.12
N VAL A 58 -7.71 8.18 -1.95
CA VAL A 58 -7.16 6.84 -1.72
C VAL A 58 -5.65 6.92 -1.70
N GLU A 59 -5.04 6.39 -0.64
CA GLU A 59 -3.60 6.24 -0.54
C GLU A 59 -3.29 4.75 -0.41
N TYR A 60 -2.40 4.27 -1.25
CA TYR A 60 -2.04 2.85 -1.27
C TYR A 60 -0.60 2.71 -0.82
N VAL A 61 -0.36 1.84 0.18
CA VAL A 61 0.98 1.66 0.70
C VAL A 61 1.27 0.17 0.93
N TYR A 62 2.46 -0.24 0.51
CA TYR A 62 2.97 -1.56 0.85
C TYR A 62 3.84 -1.48 2.09
N VAL A 63 3.65 -2.42 3.01
CA VAL A 63 4.58 -2.61 4.13
C VAL A 63 5.40 -3.84 3.80
N LEU A 64 6.67 -3.62 3.55
CA LEU A 64 7.58 -4.64 3.04
C LEU A 64 8.57 -5.05 4.14
N SER A 65 9.04 -6.30 4.05
CA SER A 65 10.14 -6.74 4.93
C SER A 65 11.47 -6.23 4.38
N ASP A 66 12.51 -6.37 5.18
CA ASP A 66 13.86 -5.96 4.78
C ASP A 66 14.36 -6.73 3.54
N TRP A 67 13.75 -7.87 3.24
CA TRP A 67 14.04 -8.61 2.02
C TRP A 67 14.02 -7.71 0.78
N TYR A 68 13.09 -6.76 0.76
CA TYR A 68 12.88 -5.89 -0.40
C TYR A 68 13.86 -4.72 -0.45
N LYS A 69 14.78 -4.62 0.51
CA LYS A 69 15.87 -3.65 0.43
C LYS A 69 16.98 -4.12 -0.50
N ASN A 70 16.92 -5.37 -0.96
CA ASN A 70 17.88 -5.90 -1.90
C ASN A 70 17.88 -5.05 -3.18
N PRO A 71 19.07 -4.69 -3.71
CA PRO A 71 19.13 -3.83 -4.90
C PRO A 71 18.35 -4.34 -6.11
N ARG A 72 18.11 -5.63 -6.21
CA ARG A 72 17.34 -6.20 -7.32
C ARG A 72 15.90 -5.69 -7.36
N TYR A 73 15.39 -5.16 -6.25
CA TYR A 73 14.03 -4.64 -6.19
C TYR A 73 13.94 -3.14 -6.41
N ARG A 74 15.08 -2.48 -6.67
CA ARG A 74 15.09 -1.02 -6.82
C ARG A 74 14.10 -0.54 -7.88
N ASP A 75 14.10 -1.17 -9.04
CA ASP A 75 13.21 -0.74 -10.12
C ASP A 75 11.75 -0.95 -9.75
N THR A 76 11.44 -2.05 -9.08
CA THR A 76 10.09 -2.32 -8.62
C THR A 76 9.62 -1.28 -7.62
N LEU A 77 10.48 -0.92 -6.67
CA LEU A 77 10.14 0.10 -5.68
C LEU A 77 9.95 1.47 -6.33
N ASP A 78 10.82 1.81 -7.28
CA ASP A 78 10.68 3.08 -8.00
C ASP A 78 9.37 3.10 -8.78
N TYR A 79 8.98 1.99 -9.37
CA TYR A 79 7.72 1.89 -10.10
C TYR A 79 6.52 2.17 -9.19
N ILE A 80 6.56 1.63 -7.97
CA ILE A 80 5.48 1.88 -6.99
C ILE A 80 5.32 3.38 -6.75
N LEU A 81 6.41 4.10 -6.57
CA LEU A 81 6.36 5.54 -6.36
C LEU A 81 5.86 6.26 -7.61
N CYS A 82 6.28 5.81 -8.80
CA CYS A 82 5.83 6.42 -10.05
C CYS A 82 4.33 6.26 -10.26
N MET A 83 3.74 5.23 -9.70
CA MET A 83 2.30 4.97 -9.83
C MET A 83 1.49 5.65 -8.73
N ASN A 84 2.09 6.60 -8.02
CA ASN A 84 1.45 7.34 -6.94
C ASN A 84 1.02 6.42 -5.79
N CYS A 85 1.76 5.34 -5.60
CA CYS A 85 1.62 4.46 -4.45
C CYS A 85 2.83 4.65 -3.56
N HIS A 86 2.82 4.00 -2.40
CA HIS A 86 3.86 4.18 -1.41
C HIS A 86 4.38 2.84 -0.93
N TYR A 87 5.54 2.84 -0.31
CA TYR A 87 6.04 1.68 0.42
C TYR A 87 6.77 2.12 1.66
N ARG A 88 6.75 1.27 2.66
CA ARG A 88 7.48 1.43 3.91
C ARG A 88 8.06 0.09 4.30
N PHE A 89 9.12 0.10 5.08
CA PHE A 89 9.73 -1.14 5.55
C PHE A 89 9.33 -1.39 7.00
N ASN A 90 8.73 -2.54 7.23
CA ASN A 90 8.38 -3.09 8.54
C ASN A 90 7.28 -2.37 9.30
N THR A 91 7.19 -1.04 9.24
CA THR A 91 6.19 -0.28 10.00
C THR A 91 5.70 0.92 9.21
N ILE A 92 4.56 1.45 9.63
CA ILE A 92 4.05 2.72 9.11
C ILE A 92 3.92 3.67 10.30
N PRO A 93 4.54 4.87 10.23
CA PRO A 93 4.34 5.85 11.29
C PRO A 93 2.87 6.28 11.35
N LEU A 94 2.30 6.36 12.53
CA LEU A 94 0.91 6.79 12.68
C LEU A 94 0.72 8.20 12.12
N THR A 95 1.74 9.05 12.25
CA THR A 95 1.66 10.41 11.74
C THR A 95 1.50 10.46 10.23
N TRP A 96 2.04 9.46 9.51
CA TRP A 96 1.87 9.40 8.07
C TRP A 96 0.40 9.17 7.69
N LEU A 97 -0.33 8.48 8.55
CA LEU A 97 -1.76 8.26 8.37
C LEU A 97 -2.61 9.44 8.82
N GLY A 98 -1.97 10.48 9.35
CA GLY A 98 -2.70 11.62 9.88
C GLY A 98 -3.22 11.39 11.29
N LEU A 99 -2.72 10.37 11.98
CA LEU A 99 -3.11 10.04 13.34
C LEU A 99 -2.10 10.59 14.34
N PRO A 100 -2.51 10.81 15.59
CA PRO A 100 -1.57 11.25 16.63
C PRO A 100 -0.50 10.19 16.87
N SER A 101 0.70 10.64 17.19
CA SER A 101 1.77 9.73 17.57
C SER A 101 1.51 9.15 18.94
N ASP A 102 1.90 7.88 19.14
CA ASP A 102 1.81 7.25 20.45
C ASP A 102 2.84 7.82 21.42
N ASN A 103 3.88 8.44 20.91
CA ASN A 103 4.92 9.02 21.74
C ASN A 103 4.51 10.42 22.15
N PRO A 104 4.51 10.69 23.47
CA PRO A 104 4.18 12.04 23.94
C PRO A 104 5.19 13.07 23.51
#